data_d697c1d151320df1a468816093050c06
#
_entry.id   d697c1d151320df1a468816093050c06
#
_cell.length_a   1.000
_cell.length_b   1.000
_cell.length_c   1.000
_cell.angle_alpha   90.00
_cell.angle_beta   90.00
_cell.angle_gamma   90.00
#
_symmetry.space_group_name_H-M   'P 1'
#
loop_
_entity.id
_entity.type
_entity.pdbx_description
1 polymer ?
#
loop_
_entity_poly.entity_id
_entity_poly.type
_entity_poly.pdbx_seq_one_letter_code
_entity_poly.pdbx_strand_id
1 'polypeptide(L)'
;MKTCNFNTAPIIQVAMDEELAPFLAATEPAKIDQVGMEQLQLGHAAVYARVLSPAVSATEGSAEAAGAESAPSQTPDAEGYPVLLVRSKIGGTNATAALTSVISLVSKQPRLVVSAGTAGGLKSGIAVGDVCVSTTLAYTDADATAFGYVRGQLPGMPATYSSDDVARDMALAASPALNAATPTSANAKIYSGQMLAGNSFVTAANVGDTRTAFPEAISTDMESTPLAQVCEAYSLPFIAVRGVSDLCGPEAGEDFHIGVDEAAARSAAVVTKLVRSYLK
;
A
#
# COMPACT_ATOMS: atom_id res chain seq x y z
N MET A 1 -2.83 2.69 -27.55
CA MET A 1 -3.01 2.35 -26.12
C MET A 1 -2.40 0.96 -25.94
N LYS A 2 -1.51 0.81 -24.98
CA LYS A 2 -0.80 -0.45 -24.75
C LYS A 2 -1.76 -1.49 -24.17
N THR A 3 -1.72 -2.70 -24.72
CA THR A 3 -2.38 -3.88 -24.14
C THR A 3 -1.31 -4.61 -23.34
N CYS A 4 -1.53 -4.79 -22.02
CA CYS A 4 -0.56 -5.41 -21.13
C CYS A 4 -1.14 -6.67 -20.49
N ASN A 5 -0.26 -7.62 -20.21
CA ASN A 5 -0.62 -8.83 -19.48
C ASN A 5 -0.67 -8.52 -17.97
N PHE A 6 -1.86 -8.55 -17.37
CA PHE A 6 -2.10 -8.27 -15.96
C PHE A 6 -2.19 -9.53 -15.09
N ASN A 7 -1.95 -10.71 -15.65
CA ASN A 7 -2.15 -11.98 -14.93
C ASN A 7 -1.32 -12.13 -13.65
N THR A 8 -0.15 -11.50 -13.60
CA THR A 8 0.72 -11.50 -12.41
C THR A 8 1.01 -10.09 -11.92
N ALA A 9 0.28 -9.09 -12.42
CA ALA A 9 0.49 -7.71 -12.03
C ALA A 9 0.26 -7.53 -10.52
N PRO A 10 1.07 -6.72 -9.84
CA PRO A 10 0.77 -6.31 -8.47
C PRO A 10 -0.58 -5.63 -8.39
N ILE A 11 -1.25 -5.87 -7.27
CA ILE A 11 -2.48 -5.17 -6.90
C ILE A 11 -2.12 -4.10 -5.87
N ILE A 12 -2.44 -2.84 -6.15
CA ILE A 12 -2.36 -1.74 -5.20
C ILE A 12 -3.79 -1.36 -4.86
N GLN A 13 -4.19 -1.61 -3.61
CA GLN A 13 -5.55 -1.36 -3.16
C GLN A 13 -5.59 -0.20 -2.17
N VAL A 14 -6.53 0.69 -2.39
CA VAL A 14 -6.86 1.87 -1.58
C VAL A 14 -8.35 1.89 -1.25
N ALA A 15 -8.75 2.65 -0.24
CA ALA A 15 -10.15 2.75 0.16
C ALA A 15 -10.89 3.91 -0.52
N MET A 16 -10.23 5.06 -0.72
CA MET A 16 -10.84 6.33 -1.10
C MET A 16 -10.31 6.86 -2.42
N ASP A 17 -11.04 7.82 -3.01
CA ASP A 17 -10.65 8.46 -4.26
C ASP A 17 -9.44 9.38 -4.07
N GLU A 18 -9.29 10.02 -2.91
CA GLU A 18 -8.14 10.83 -2.51
C GLU A 18 -6.86 9.97 -2.44
N GLU A 19 -6.97 8.74 -1.97
CA GLU A 19 -5.85 7.79 -1.91
C GLU A 19 -5.50 7.23 -3.30
N LEU A 20 -6.49 7.11 -4.20
CA LEU A 20 -6.30 6.64 -5.56
C LEU A 20 -5.64 7.68 -6.47
N ALA A 21 -5.99 8.95 -6.30
CA ALA A 21 -5.58 10.05 -7.18
C ALA A 21 -4.07 10.12 -7.44
N PRO A 22 -3.17 10.03 -6.45
CA PRO A 22 -1.74 10.10 -6.67
C PRO A 22 -1.21 8.90 -7.50
N PHE A 23 -1.81 7.72 -7.40
CA PHE A 23 -1.46 6.57 -8.23
C PHE A 23 -1.91 6.75 -9.68
N LEU A 24 -3.10 7.30 -9.91
CA LEU A 24 -3.56 7.61 -11.26
C LEU A 24 -2.65 8.64 -11.93
N ALA A 25 -2.19 9.65 -11.18
CA ALA A 25 -1.25 10.67 -11.68
C ALA A 25 0.14 10.08 -12.00
N ALA A 26 0.59 9.05 -11.26
CA ALA A 26 1.91 8.44 -11.43
C ALA A 26 1.95 7.31 -12.47
N THR A 27 0.83 6.98 -13.11
CA THR A 27 0.68 5.83 -14.02
C THR A 27 -0.07 6.19 -15.29
N GLU A 28 0.18 5.45 -16.37
CA GLU A 28 -0.53 5.60 -17.63
C GLU A 28 -1.69 4.59 -17.76
N PRO A 29 -2.81 4.94 -18.43
CA PRO A 29 -3.90 4.00 -18.70
C PRO A 29 -3.44 2.83 -19.58
N ALA A 30 -3.95 1.64 -19.28
CA ALA A 30 -3.76 0.45 -20.09
C ALA A 30 -5.07 -0.36 -20.17
N LYS A 31 -5.10 -1.38 -21.02
CA LYS A 31 -6.26 -2.30 -21.12
C LYS A 31 -5.90 -3.67 -20.58
N ILE A 32 -6.83 -4.26 -19.85
CA ILE A 32 -6.72 -5.66 -19.40
C ILE A 32 -7.01 -6.55 -20.60
N ASP A 33 -6.07 -7.41 -20.99
CA ASP A 33 -6.17 -8.26 -22.17
C ASP A 33 -7.46 -9.10 -22.20
N GLN A 34 -7.85 -9.66 -21.05
CA GLN A 34 -8.98 -10.58 -20.95
C GLN A 34 -10.35 -9.91 -21.19
N VAL A 35 -10.46 -8.62 -20.96
CA VAL A 35 -11.73 -7.88 -21.02
C VAL A 35 -11.69 -6.67 -21.95
N GLY A 36 -10.52 -6.27 -22.45
CA GLY A 36 -10.35 -5.12 -23.34
C GLY A 36 -10.68 -3.76 -22.72
N MET A 37 -10.82 -3.67 -21.40
CA MET A 37 -11.25 -2.47 -20.66
C MET A 37 -10.11 -1.87 -19.84
N GLU A 38 -10.11 -0.55 -19.70
CA GLU A 38 -9.16 0.20 -18.85
C GLU A 38 -9.63 0.28 -17.39
N GLN A 39 -10.94 0.22 -17.21
CA GLN A 39 -11.60 0.30 -15.91
C GLN A 39 -12.74 -0.72 -15.84
N LEU A 40 -12.86 -1.38 -14.71
CA LEU A 40 -13.94 -2.31 -14.39
C LEU A 40 -14.61 -1.88 -13.09
N GLN A 41 -15.91 -2.11 -13.01
CA GLN A 41 -16.67 -2.00 -11.77
C GLN A 41 -17.01 -3.42 -11.28
N LEU A 42 -16.54 -3.76 -10.08
CA LEU A 42 -16.80 -5.06 -9.42
C LEU A 42 -17.52 -4.81 -8.09
N GLY A 43 -18.83 -4.86 -8.09
CA GLY A 43 -19.62 -4.43 -6.94
C GLY A 43 -19.39 -2.95 -6.61
N HIS A 44 -18.89 -2.65 -5.41
CA HIS A 44 -18.50 -1.30 -5.00
C HIS A 44 -17.08 -0.91 -5.40
N ALA A 45 -16.27 -1.87 -5.84
CA ALA A 45 -14.88 -1.64 -6.21
C ALA A 45 -14.74 -1.11 -7.63
N ALA A 46 -13.86 -0.13 -7.83
CA ALA A 46 -13.39 0.29 -9.14
C ALA A 46 -11.95 -0.23 -9.34
N VAL A 47 -11.71 -0.89 -10.47
CA VAL A 47 -10.43 -1.50 -10.83
C VAL A 47 -9.91 -0.82 -12.07
N TYR A 48 -8.67 -0.35 -12.04
CA TYR A 48 -8.01 0.37 -13.13
C TYR A 48 -6.77 -0.41 -13.57
N ALA A 49 -6.68 -0.68 -14.87
CA ALA A 49 -5.49 -1.20 -15.49
C ALA A 49 -4.52 -0.07 -15.79
N ARG A 50 -3.33 -0.11 -15.23
CA ARG A 50 -2.34 0.96 -15.32
C ARG A 50 -0.94 0.44 -15.60
N VAL A 51 -0.07 1.31 -16.09
CA VAL A 51 1.35 1.01 -16.31
C VAL A 51 2.18 2.04 -15.55
N LEU A 52 3.07 1.57 -14.71
CA LEU A 52 4.11 2.39 -14.08
C LEU A 52 5.25 2.56 -15.07
N SER A 53 5.59 3.80 -15.41
CA SER A 53 6.76 4.07 -16.24
C SER A 53 8.04 3.61 -15.55
N PRO A 54 9.04 3.07 -16.28
CA PRO A 54 10.38 2.84 -15.73
C PRO A 54 10.92 4.14 -15.13
N ALA A 55 11.70 4.03 -14.05
CA ALA A 55 12.39 5.22 -13.53
C ALA A 55 13.29 5.79 -14.63
N VAL A 56 13.08 7.04 -15.00
CA VAL A 56 14.03 7.77 -15.84
C VAL A 56 15.32 7.87 -15.01
N SER A 57 16.40 7.17 -15.44
CA SER A 57 17.71 7.42 -14.88
C SER A 57 18.06 8.85 -15.28
N ALA A 58 18.23 9.73 -14.31
CA ALA A 58 18.89 11.00 -14.54
C ALA A 58 20.32 10.69 -14.96
N THR A 59 20.56 10.57 -16.25
CA THR A 59 21.91 10.65 -16.83
C THR A 59 22.31 12.11 -16.70
N GLU A 60 23.14 12.41 -15.69
CA GLU A 60 23.96 13.60 -15.68
C GLU A 60 24.70 13.68 -17.00
N GLY A 61 24.53 14.83 -17.67
CA GLY A 61 25.27 15.09 -18.88
C GLY A 61 26.74 15.19 -18.60
N SER A 62 27.58 14.50 -19.37
CA SER A 62 28.77 15.10 -19.98
C SER A 62 29.58 14.05 -20.74
N ALA A 63 30.04 14.49 -21.91
CA ALA A 63 31.29 14.13 -22.61
C ALA A 63 31.24 12.89 -23.52
N GLU A 64 31.32 13.24 -24.79
CA GLU A 64 31.81 12.47 -25.92
C GLU A 64 33.05 11.66 -25.60
N ALA A 65 33.05 10.38 -25.92
CA ALA A 65 34.23 9.65 -26.37
C ALA A 65 33.83 8.55 -27.33
N ALA A 66 34.46 8.59 -28.49
CA ALA A 66 34.22 7.71 -29.64
C ALA A 66 34.68 6.27 -29.41
N GLY A 67 33.95 5.32 -30.03
CA GLY A 67 34.51 4.12 -30.65
C GLY A 67 34.72 2.90 -29.78
N ALA A 68 33.73 1.97 -29.79
CA ALA A 68 33.95 0.53 -29.86
C ALA A 68 32.62 -0.17 -30.15
N GLU A 69 32.54 -0.85 -31.31
CA GLU A 69 31.48 -1.81 -31.61
C GLU A 69 31.52 -2.95 -30.59
N SER A 70 30.46 -3.11 -29.83
CA SER A 70 30.21 -4.32 -29.06
C SER A 70 28.75 -4.72 -29.23
N ALA A 71 28.52 -6.02 -29.31
CA ALA A 71 27.31 -6.74 -29.61
C ALA A 71 26.03 -6.20 -28.95
N PRO A 72 24.81 -6.44 -29.50
CA PRO A 72 23.57 -5.89 -28.97
C PRO A 72 23.29 -6.50 -27.61
N SER A 73 23.55 -5.76 -26.56
CA SER A 73 22.96 -6.02 -25.25
C SER A 73 21.47 -5.74 -25.39
N GLN A 74 20.63 -6.75 -25.16
CA GLN A 74 19.20 -6.58 -25.04
C GLN A 74 18.93 -5.61 -23.89
N THR A 75 18.69 -4.34 -24.22
CA THR A 75 18.06 -3.40 -23.29
C THR A 75 16.69 -3.98 -22.95
N PRO A 76 16.31 -4.09 -21.66
CA PRO A 76 14.95 -4.45 -21.29
C PRO A 76 14.01 -3.44 -21.94
N ASP A 77 13.02 -3.95 -22.67
CA ASP A 77 12.04 -3.18 -23.41
C ASP A 77 11.48 -2.02 -22.57
N ALA A 78 11.35 -0.86 -23.20
CA ALA A 78 10.81 0.39 -22.65
C ALA A 78 9.30 0.30 -22.28
N GLU A 79 8.78 -0.90 -22.06
CA GLU A 79 7.43 -1.18 -21.60
C GLU A 79 7.43 -1.11 -20.07
N GLY A 80 6.69 -0.11 -19.52
CA GLY A 80 6.56 0.05 -18.07
C GLY A 80 5.93 -1.18 -17.40
N TYR A 81 5.83 -1.14 -16.09
CA TYR A 81 5.33 -2.26 -15.27
C TYR A 81 3.81 -2.21 -15.16
N PRO A 82 3.05 -3.26 -15.60
CA PRO A 82 1.62 -3.33 -15.42
C PRO A 82 1.26 -3.47 -13.93
N VAL A 83 0.26 -2.70 -13.48
CA VAL A 83 -0.28 -2.74 -12.11
C VAL A 83 -1.80 -2.63 -12.16
N LEU A 84 -2.50 -3.28 -11.23
CA LEU A 84 -3.93 -3.11 -11.01
C LEU A 84 -4.11 -2.18 -9.81
N LEU A 85 -4.74 -1.02 -10.04
CA LEU A 85 -5.17 -0.13 -8.97
C LEU A 85 -6.61 -0.47 -8.61
N VAL A 86 -6.90 -0.65 -7.32
CA VAL A 86 -8.22 -1.03 -6.83
C VAL A 86 -8.68 -0.02 -5.79
N ARG A 87 -9.82 0.64 -6.02
CA ARG A 87 -10.48 1.47 -5.02
C ARG A 87 -11.67 0.69 -4.47
N SER A 88 -11.60 0.27 -3.20
CA SER A 88 -12.55 -0.65 -2.58
C SER A 88 -13.72 0.02 -1.86
N LYS A 89 -13.60 1.25 -1.41
CA LYS A 89 -14.29 1.90 -0.31
C LYS A 89 -13.77 1.49 1.07
N ILE A 90 -14.11 2.28 2.10
CA ILE A 90 -13.64 2.13 3.48
C ILE A 90 -14.21 0.86 4.12
N GLY A 91 -13.39 0.19 4.94
CA GLY A 91 -13.76 -0.91 5.81
C GLY A 91 -13.41 -2.29 5.27
N GLY A 92 -13.15 -3.20 6.21
CA GLY A 92 -12.62 -4.54 5.93
C GLY A 92 -13.47 -5.36 4.97
N THR A 93 -14.79 -5.32 5.09
CA THR A 93 -15.70 -6.05 4.19
C THR A 93 -15.60 -5.55 2.75
N ASN A 94 -15.57 -4.24 2.53
CA ASN A 94 -15.41 -3.66 1.20
C ASN A 94 -14.04 -4.02 0.61
N ALA A 95 -13.00 -3.92 1.44
CA ALA A 95 -11.63 -4.22 1.03
C ALA A 95 -11.48 -5.70 0.61
N THR A 96 -11.97 -6.63 1.42
CA THR A 96 -11.87 -8.08 1.12
C THR A 96 -12.72 -8.49 -0.06
N ALA A 97 -13.93 -7.95 -0.21
CA ALA A 97 -14.78 -8.20 -1.38
C ALA A 97 -14.11 -7.73 -2.67
N ALA A 98 -13.50 -6.53 -2.65
CA ALA A 98 -12.79 -5.98 -3.79
C ALA A 98 -11.59 -6.86 -4.18
N LEU A 99 -10.70 -7.19 -3.23
CA LEU A 99 -9.52 -8.01 -3.47
C LEU A 99 -9.88 -9.39 -4.00
N THR A 100 -10.83 -10.07 -3.38
CA THR A 100 -11.27 -11.41 -3.80
C THR A 100 -11.85 -11.40 -5.21
N SER A 101 -12.62 -10.37 -5.57
CA SER A 101 -13.14 -10.21 -6.92
C SER A 101 -12.03 -10.02 -7.96
N VAL A 102 -10.99 -9.24 -7.62
CA VAL A 102 -9.84 -9.02 -8.51
C VAL A 102 -8.98 -10.28 -8.64
N ILE A 103 -8.73 -11.00 -7.54
CA ILE A 103 -8.01 -12.29 -7.58
C ILE A 103 -8.74 -13.28 -8.50
N SER A 104 -10.07 -13.30 -8.46
CA SER A 104 -10.87 -14.17 -9.33
C SER A 104 -10.87 -13.75 -10.80
N LEU A 105 -10.57 -12.49 -11.10
CA LEU A 105 -10.48 -11.96 -12.46
C LEU A 105 -9.16 -12.32 -13.15
N VAL A 106 -8.05 -12.32 -12.39
CA VAL A 106 -6.73 -12.64 -12.94
C VAL A 106 -6.51 -14.15 -13.01
N SER A 107 -5.90 -14.64 -14.09
CA SER A 107 -5.72 -16.09 -14.30
C SER A 107 -4.52 -16.69 -13.56
N LYS A 108 -3.68 -15.86 -12.96
CA LYS A 108 -2.51 -16.24 -12.16
C LYS A 108 -2.46 -15.41 -10.90
N GLN A 109 -1.66 -15.87 -9.92
CA GLN A 109 -1.49 -15.14 -8.66
C GLN A 109 -0.77 -13.81 -8.88
N PRO A 110 -1.25 -12.70 -8.31
CA PRO A 110 -0.54 -11.43 -8.25
C PRO A 110 0.84 -11.61 -7.59
N ARG A 111 1.84 -10.91 -8.11
CA ARG A 111 3.20 -10.97 -7.54
C ARG A 111 3.32 -10.28 -6.18
N LEU A 112 2.43 -9.34 -5.89
CA LEU A 112 2.35 -8.61 -4.63
C LEU A 112 0.97 -7.97 -4.49
N VAL A 113 0.44 -7.95 -3.29
CA VAL A 113 -0.72 -7.15 -2.90
C VAL A 113 -0.26 -6.07 -1.93
N VAL A 114 -0.56 -4.81 -2.24
CA VAL A 114 -0.22 -3.66 -1.42
C VAL A 114 -1.50 -3.01 -0.91
N SER A 115 -1.67 -2.92 0.41
CA SER A 115 -2.65 -2.03 1.04
C SER A 115 -2.02 -0.65 1.18
N ALA A 116 -2.49 0.32 0.41
CA ALA A 116 -1.97 1.69 0.40
C ALA A 116 -3.04 2.69 0.89
N GLY A 117 -2.62 3.89 1.24
CA GLY A 117 -3.52 4.96 1.67
C GLY A 117 -3.06 5.62 2.95
N THR A 118 -4.01 5.98 3.82
CA THR A 118 -3.78 6.73 5.05
C THR A 118 -4.05 5.91 6.30
N ALA A 119 -3.50 6.31 7.44
CA ALA A 119 -3.69 5.66 8.75
C ALA A 119 -3.49 6.65 9.89
N GLY A 120 -4.08 6.34 11.04
CA GLY A 120 -3.79 7.03 12.29
C GLY A 120 -2.52 6.50 12.94
N GLY A 121 -1.64 7.40 13.41
CA GLY A 121 -0.41 7.07 14.12
C GLY A 121 -0.67 6.69 15.58
N LEU A 122 -0.10 5.57 16.04
CA LEU A 122 -0.29 5.07 17.41
C LEU A 122 0.93 5.26 18.30
N LYS A 123 2.13 5.03 17.76
CA LYS A 123 3.38 5.01 18.53
C LYS A 123 3.92 6.42 18.75
N SER A 124 4.41 6.67 19.96
CA SER A 124 5.11 7.93 20.28
C SER A 124 6.32 8.13 19.36
N GLY A 125 6.50 9.38 18.91
CA GLY A 125 7.59 9.77 18.00
C GLY A 125 7.26 9.67 16.52
N ILE A 126 6.10 9.09 16.16
CA ILE A 126 5.52 9.18 14.82
C ILE A 126 4.81 10.52 14.69
N ALA A 127 4.98 11.21 13.58
CA ALA A 127 4.35 12.49 13.27
C ALA A 127 3.37 12.36 12.10
N VAL A 128 2.42 13.27 12.03
CA VAL A 128 1.55 13.43 10.85
C VAL A 128 2.44 13.67 9.63
N GLY A 129 2.18 12.93 8.57
CA GLY A 129 2.98 12.95 7.33
C GLY A 129 4.15 11.98 7.26
N ASP A 130 4.46 11.26 8.32
CA ASP A 130 5.33 10.08 8.23
C ASP A 130 4.63 8.93 7.49
N VAL A 131 5.39 7.90 7.12
CA VAL A 131 4.84 6.70 6.48
C VAL A 131 5.10 5.48 7.34
N CYS A 132 4.07 4.67 7.56
CA CYS A 132 4.12 3.40 8.26
C CYS A 132 4.14 2.23 7.26
N VAL A 133 5.04 1.27 7.49
CA VAL A 133 5.22 0.04 6.71
C VAL A 133 5.05 -1.15 7.63
N SER A 134 4.18 -2.09 7.27
CA SER A 134 3.87 -3.24 8.12
C SER A 134 5.01 -4.26 8.16
N THR A 135 5.25 -4.80 9.37
CA THR A 135 5.96 -6.07 9.57
C THR A 135 4.96 -7.19 9.83
N THR A 136 3.99 -6.91 10.70
CA THR A 136 2.88 -7.79 11.04
C THR A 136 1.59 -6.98 11.15
N LEU A 137 0.45 -7.65 11.02
CA LEU A 137 -0.86 -7.04 11.13
C LEU A 137 -1.74 -7.82 12.11
N ALA A 138 -2.60 -7.11 12.86
CA ALA A 138 -3.57 -7.67 13.79
C ALA A 138 -4.87 -6.85 13.78
N TYR A 139 -5.98 -7.48 14.20
CA TYR A 139 -7.25 -6.75 14.35
C TYR A 139 -7.28 -5.93 15.63
N THR A 140 -7.75 -4.69 15.57
CA THR A 140 -7.98 -3.85 16.77
C THR A 140 -9.16 -4.33 17.59
N ASP A 141 -10.21 -4.81 16.92
CA ASP A 141 -11.56 -5.06 17.45
C ASP A 141 -11.89 -6.54 17.65
N ALA A 142 -11.00 -7.46 17.26
CA ALA A 142 -11.17 -8.89 17.55
C ALA A 142 -10.80 -9.21 19.00
N ASP A 143 -11.72 -9.81 19.73
CA ASP A 143 -11.52 -10.25 21.09
C ASP A 143 -12.13 -11.63 21.34
N ALA A 144 -11.31 -12.63 21.42
CA ALA A 144 -11.65 -13.99 21.79
C ALA A 144 -10.84 -14.48 23.01
N THR A 145 -10.39 -13.53 23.86
CA THR A 145 -9.58 -13.80 25.05
C THR A 145 -10.29 -14.72 26.05
N ALA A 146 -11.62 -14.68 26.11
CA ALA A 146 -12.43 -15.61 26.90
C ALA A 146 -12.23 -17.08 26.53
N PHE A 147 -11.72 -17.36 25.32
CA PHE A 147 -11.42 -18.70 24.82
C PHE A 147 -9.91 -19.00 24.76
N GLY A 148 -9.09 -18.14 25.39
CA GLY A 148 -7.63 -18.32 25.46
C GLY A 148 -6.85 -17.79 24.25
N TYR A 149 -7.50 -17.08 23.32
CA TYR A 149 -6.81 -16.39 22.23
C TYR A 149 -6.21 -15.06 22.70
N VAL A 150 -5.21 -14.56 22.00
CA VAL A 150 -4.66 -13.23 22.29
C VAL A 150 -5.59 -12.14 21.69
N ARG A 151 -5.54 -10.95 22.26
CA ARG A 151 -6.28 -9.79 21.71
C ARG A 151 -5.86 -9.55 20.26
N GLY A 152 -6.82 -9.32 19.36
CA GLY A 152 -6.61 -9.14 17.92
C GLY A 152 -6.63 -10.42 17.11
N GLN A 153 -6.73 -11.59 17.76
CA GLN A 153 -6.79 -12.88 17.10
C GLN A 153 -8.22 -13.37 16.91
N LEU A 154 -8.56 -13.76 15.70
CA LEU A 154 -9.81 -14.48 15.40
C LEU A 154 -9.62 -15.99 15.74
N PRO A 155 -10.65 -16.67 16.27
CA PRO A 155 -10.58 -18.11 16.54
C PRO A 155 -10.18 -18.92 15.30
N GLY A 156 -9.19 -19.81 15.49
CA GLY A 156 -8.69 -20.66 14.40
C GLY A 156 -7.77 -19.97 13.39
N MET A 157 -7.49 -18.66 13.58
CA MET A 157 -6.59 -17.91 12.72
C MET A 157 -5.27 -17.58 13.42
N PRO A 158 -4.20 -17.21 12.69
CA PRO A 158 -2.97 -16.70 13.29
C PRO A 158 -3.22 -15.49 14.20
N ALA A 159 -2.37 -15.29 15.21
CA ALA A 159 -2.43 -14.10 16.06
C ALA A 159 -2.09 -12.81 15.30
N THR A 160 -1.20 -12.92 14.33
CA THR A 160 -0.79 -11.83 13.42
C THR A 160 -0.57 -12.38 12.02
N TYR A 161 -0.71 -11.50 11.03
CA TYR A 161 -0.39 -11.79 9.62
C TYR A 161 0.93 -11.11 9.26
N SER A 162 1.86 -11.85 8.64
CA SER A 162 3.18 -11.34 8.28
C SER A 162 3.17 -10.61 6.94
N SER A 163 3.95 -9.55 6.85
CA SER A 163 4.23 -8.88 5.58
C SER A 163 5.36 -9.57 4.82
N ASP A 164 5.43 -9.35 3.51
CA ASP A 164 6.55 -9.77 2.66
C ASP A 164 7.83 -8.99 3.04
N ASP A 165 8.88 -9.70 3.44
CA ASP A 165 10.13 -9.10 3.91
C ASP A 165 10.87 -8.34 2.80
N VAL A 166 10.83 -8.84 1.56
CA VAL A 166 11.49 -8.20 0.41
C VAL A 166 10.80 -6.88 0.09
N ALA A 167 9.46 -6.88 0.06
CA ALA A 167 8.68 -5.67 -0.17
C ALA A 167 8.90 -4.64 0.97
N ARG A 168 8.97 -5.09 2.23
CA ARG A 168 9.27 -4.23 3.38
C ARG A 168 10.62 -3.54 3.23
N ASP A 169 11.68 -4.29 2.92
CA ASP A 169 13.03 -3.73 2.80
C ASP A 169 13.11 -2.74 1.64
N MET A 170 12.43 -3.01 0.53
CA MET A 170 12.31 -2.07 -0.58
C MET A 170 11.50 -0.81 -0.23
N ALA A 171 10.46 -0.93 0.60
CA ALA A 171 9.70 0.23 1.10
C ALA A 171 10.57 1.11 2.00
N LEU A 172 11.36 0.51 2.91
CA LEU A 172 12.27 1.25 3.78
C LEU A 172 13.37 1.99 3.00
N ALA A 173 13.82 1.41 1.89
CA ALA A 173 14.79 2.07 0.99
C ALA A 173 14.17 3.21 0.16
N ALA A 174 12.86 3.46 0.25
CA ALA A 174 12.17 4.49 -0.51
C ALA A 174 12.18 5.89 0.14
N SER A 175 12.94 6.12 1.22
CA SER A 175 13.02 7.42 1.89
C SER A 175 13.32 8.61 0.95
N PRO A 176 14.19 8.52 -0.07
CA PRO A 176 14.37 9.62 -1.01
C PRO A 176 13.11 9.96 -1.82
N ALA A 177 12.28 8.94 -2.15
CA ALA A 177 11.01 9.15 -2.85
C ALA A 177 9.98 9.80 -1.91
N LEU A 178 9.93 9.41 -0.64
CA LEU A 178 9.10 10.05 0.38
C LEU A 178 9.48 11.52 0.53
N ASN A 179 10.77 11.83 0.72
CA ASN A 179 11.22 13.18 0.98
C ASN A 179 11.03 14.16 -0.20
N ALA A 180 10.81 13.62 -1.40
CA ALA A 180 10.49 14.38 -2.60
C ALA A 180 9.00 14.33 -2.97
N ALA A 181 8.13 13.68 -2.18
CA ALA A 181 6.75 13.41 -2.54
C ALA A 181 5.86 14.66 -2.52
N THR A 182 6.05 15.53 -1.53
CA THR A 182 5.25 16.74 -1.32
C THR A 182 6.14 17.89 -0.87
N PRO A 183 5.69 19.16 -0.97
CA PRO A 183 6.51 20.33 -0.55
C PRO A 183 6.93 20.27 0.92
N THR A 184 6.19 19.57 1.77
CA THR A 184 6.44 19.50 3.23
C THR A 184 7.04 18.16 3.67
N SER A 185 7.38 17.25 2.75
CA SER A 185 7.86 15.89 3.07
C SER A 185 9.38 15.76 3.28
N ALA A 186 10.15 16.84 3.18
CA ALA A 186 11.62 16.80 3.23
C ALA A 186 12.20 16.11 4.49
N ASN A 187 11.49 16.16 5.61
CA ASN A 187 11.89 15.54 6.89
C ASN A 187 11.00 14.36 7.28
N ALA A 188 10.09 13.93 6.42
CA ALA A 188 9.22 12.80 6.69
C ALA A 188 10.03 11.50 6.80
N LYS A 189 9.59 10.61 7.69
CA LYS A 189 10.28 9.34 7.99
C LYS A 189 9.43 8.14 7.61
N ILE A 190 10.10 7.03 7.37
CA ILE A 190 9.45 5.73 7.21
C ILE A 190 9.68 4.92 8.50
N TYR A 191 8.59 4.47 9.10
CA TYR A 191 8.60 3.56 10.25
C TYR A 191 8.14 2.18 9.83
N SER A 192 8.74 1.14 10.42
CA SER A 192 8.30 -0.24 10.21
C SER A 192 7.94 -0.88 11.54
N GLY A 193 6.82 -1.62 11.57
CA GLY A 193 6.32 -2.25 12.77
C GLY A 193 4.97 -2.92 12.60
N GLN A 194 4.37 -3.33 13.71
CA GLN A 194 3.02 -3.87 13.72
C GLN A 194 2.03 -2.78 13.33
N MET A 195 1.16 -3.07 12.37
CA MET A 195 0.02 -2.23 12.01
C MET A 195 -1.28 -2.93 12.39
N LEU A 196 -2.29 -2.15 12.72
CA LEU A 196 -3.58 -2.65 13.13
C LEU A 196 -4.66 -2.24 12.13
N ALA A 197 -5.73 -3.04 12.05
CA ALA A 197 -6.94 -2.58 11.39
C ALA A 197 -8.20 -3.13 12.08
N GLY A 198 -9.28 -2.37 11.99
CA GLY A 198 -10.59 -2.77 12.52
C GLY A 198 -11.71 -1.90 11.97
N ASN A 199 -12.95 -2.20 12.34
CA ASN A 199 -14.10 -1.48 11.82
C ASN A 199 -14.42 -0.18 12.57
N SER A 200 -13.68 0.13 13.63
CA SER A 200 -13.83 1.37 14.39
C SER A 200 -12.78 2.38 14.00
N PHE A 201 -13.19 3.61 13.76
CA PHE A 201 -12.25 4.73 13.65
C PHE A 201 -11.64 4.98 15.04
N VAL A 202 -10.30 5.00 15.12
CA VAL A 202 -9.59 5.18 16.40
C VAL A 202 -9.44 6.67 16.68
N THR A 203 -9.98 7.10 17.82
CA THR A 203 -10.00 8.48 18.29
C THR A 203 -9.60 8.54 19.76
N ALA A 204 -9.61 9.72 20.36
CA ALA A 204 -9.39 9.89 21.79
C ALA A 204 -10.25 8.98 22.68
N ALA A 205 -11.44 8.58 22.19
CA ALA A 205 -12.37 7.75 22.97
C ALA A 205 -11.90 6.30 23.15
N ASN A 206 -11.12 5.75 22.21
CA ASN A 206 -10.72 4.34 22.20
C ASN A 206 -9.20 4.10 21.98
N VAL A 207 -8.43 5.13 21.69
CA VAL A 207 -6.98 5.01 21.46
C VAL A 207 -6.22 4.49 22.68
N GLY A 208 -6.68 4.82 23.90
CA GLY A 208 -6.07 4.36 25.14
C GLY A 208 -6.14 2.83 25.29
N ASP A 209 -7.28 2.23 25.00
CA ASP A 209 -7.45 0.77 24.98
C ASP A 209 -6.58 0.12 23.90
N THR A 210 -6.60 0.69 22.68
CA THR A 210 -5.79 0.21 21.56
C THR A 210 -4.29 0.22 21.90
N ARG A 211 -3.75 1.32 22.43
CA ARG A 211 -2.34 1.42 22.82
C ARG A 211 -1.97 0.50 23.99
N THR A 212 -2.90 0.23 24.89
CA THR A 212 -2.71 -0.70 26.02
C THR A 212 -2.67 -2.15 25.51
N ALA A 213 -3.59 -2.50 24.63
CA ALA A 213 -3.68 -3.86 24.08
C ALA A 213 -2.55 -4.18 23.09
N PHE A 214 -2.04 -3.16 22.37
CA PHE A 214 -1.03 -3.30 21.32
C PHE A 214 0.11 -2.26 21.48
N PRO A 215 0.95 -2.38 22.51
CA PRO A 215 1.94 -1.34 22.86
C PRO A 215 3.03 -1.14 21.78
N GLU A 216 3.25 -2.13 20.91
CA GLU A 216 4.23 -2.06 19.82
C GLU A 216 3.64 -1.60 18.48
N ALA A 217 2.32 -1.42 18.41
CA ALA A 217 1.66 -1.00 17.17
C ALA A 217 2.05 0.42 16.79
N ILE A 218 2.38 0.61 15.50
CA ILE A 218 2.83 1.90 14.96
C ILE A 218 1.69 2.71 14.38
N SER A 219 0.67 2.06 13.80
CA SER A 219 -0.48 2.74 13.17
C SER A 219 -1.72 1.85 13.15
N THR A 220 -2.85 2.45 12.80
CA THR A 220 -4.14 1.76 12.62
C THR A 220 -4.90 2.33 11.42
N ASP A 221 -5.57 1.45 10.69
CA ASP A 221 -6.46 1.76 9.57
C ASP A 221 -7.74 0.88 9.62
N MET A 222 -8.47 0.76 8.51
CA MET A 222 -9.71 -0.03 8.48
C MET A 222 -9.69 -1.17 7.45
N GLU A 223 -8.59 -1.41 6.74
CA GLU A 223 -8.53 -2.36 5.62
C GLU A 223 -7.37 -3.35 5.69
N SER A 224 -6.20 -2.94 6.22
CA SER A 224 -4.94 -3.67 6.02
C SER A 224 -4.96 -5.07 6.61
N THR A 225 -5.46 -5.27 7.83
CA THR A 225 -5.51 -6.62 8.43
C THR A 225 -6.49 -7.56 7.72
N PRO A 226 -7.72 -7.15 7.36
CA PRO A 226 -8.60 -7.95 6.52
C PRO A 226 -7.99 -8.35 5.17
N LEU A 227 -7.25 -7.44 4.52
CA LEU A 227 -6.54 -7.73 3.27
C LEU A 227 -5.41 -8.74 3.49
N ALA A 228 -4.63 -8.58 4.57
CA ALA A 228 -3.58 -9.53 4.94
C ALA A 228 -4.14 -10.94 5.20
N GLN A 229 -5.30 -11.04 5.85
CA GLN A 229 -6.00 -12.32 6.05
C GLN A 229 -6.43 -12.97 4.74
N VAL A 230 -6.93 -12.21 3.77
CA VAL A 230 -7.22 -12.74 2.43
C VAL A 230 -5.95 -13.21 1.75
N CYS A 231 -4.87 -12.41 1.81
CA CYS A 231 -3.59 -12.79 1.20
C CYS A 231 -3.01 -14.07 1.82
N GLU A 232 -3.11 -14.24 3.14
CA GLU A 232 -2.75 -15.49 3.84
C GLU A 232 -3.53 -16.68 3.27
N ALA A 233 -4.86 -16.56 3.16
CA ALA A 233 -5.74 -17.62 2.64
C ALA A 233 -5.42 -18.03 1.19
N TYR A 234 -4.91 -17.09 0.39
CA TYR A 234 -4.53 -17.33 -1.01
C TYR A 234 -3.02 -17.51 -1.21
N SER A 235 -2.22 -17.50 -0.13
CA SER A 235 -0.75 -17.58 -0.18
C SER A 235 -0.12 -16.50 -1.07
N LEU A 236 -0.62 -15.26 -0.97
CA LEU A 236 -0.15 -14.11 -1.73
C LEU A 236 0.81 -13.26 -0.89
N PRO A 237 1.93 -12.77 -1.47
CA PRO A 237 2.77 -11.77 -0.82
C PRO A 237 1.97 -10.49 -0.54
N PHE A 238 2.10 -9.95 0.67
CA PHE A 238 1.34 -8.79 1.13
C PHE A 238 2.21 -7.78 1.87
N ILE A 239 1.87 -6.49 1.74
CA ILE A 239 2.41 -5.42 2.55
C ILE A 239 1.39 -4.28 2.70
N ALA A 240 1.38 -3.62 3.85
CA ALA A 240 0.68 -2.35 4.04
C ALA A 240 1.67 -1.19 4.13
N VAL A 241 1.38 -0.10 3.41
CA VAL A 241 2.17 1.14 3.39
C VAL A 241 1.20 2.32 3.48
N ARG A 242 1.21 3.02 4.61
CA ARG A 242 0.21 4.06 4.93
C ARG A 242 0.88 5.37 5.33
N GLY A 243 0.41 6.48 4.78
CA GLY A 243 0.76 7.83 5.26
C GLY A 243 -0.02 8.17 6.52
N VAL A 244 0.66 8.74 7.51
CA VAL A 244 0.01 9.13 8.77
C VAL A 244 -0.78 10.42 8.55
N SER A 245 -2.11 10.34 8.65
CA SER A 245 -3.03 11.47 8.49
C SER A 245 -3.33 12.17 9.82
N ASP A 246 -3.32 11.43 10.92
CA ASP A 246 -3.65 11.89 12.27
C ASP A 246 -2.95 11.03 13.33
N LEU A 247 -3.01 11.41 14.60
CA LEU A 247 -2.38 10.69 15.70
C LEU A 247 -3.40 10.00 16.64
N CYS A 248 -4.61 9.77 16.18
CA CYS A 248 -5.67 9.13 16.97
C CYS A 248 -5.97 9.87 18.31
N GLY A 249 -5.60 11.14 18.42
CA GLY A 249 -5.74 11.96 19.62
C GLY A 249 -7.09 12.67 19.71
N PRO A 250 -7.27 13.55 20.74
CA PRO A 250 -8.46 14.39 20.87
C PRO A 250 -8.73 15.26 19.65
N GLU A 251 -7.70 15.58 18.92
CA GLU A 251 -7.69 16.44 17.74
C GLU A 251 -7.67 15.64 16.44
N ALA A 252 -7.87 14.31 16.48
CA ALA A 252 -7.86 13.45 15.30
C ALA A 252 -8.86 13.86 14.19
N GLY A 253 -9.84 14.70 14.53
CA GLY A 253 -10.75 15.36 13.59
C GLY A 253 -10.33 16.78 13.21
N GLU A 254 -9.36 17.39 13.91
CA GLU A 254 -8.95 18.79 13.75
C GLU A 254 -7.45 18.94 13.43
N ASP A 255 -6.62 17.91 13.73
CA ASP A 255 -5.15 17.93 13.57
C ASP A 255 -4.69 17.65 12.13
N PHE A 256 -5.47 17.99 11.13
CA PHE A 256 -5.01 17.94 9.74
C PHE A 256 -3.99 19.05 9.46
N HIS A 257 -2.79 18.96 10.06
CA HIS A 257 -1.67 19.82 9.68
C HIS A 257 -1.20 19.54 8.24
N ILE A 258 -1.53 18.34 7.71
CA ILE A 258 -1.48 18.01 6.30
C ILE A 258 -2.81 17.34 5.91
N GLY A 259 -3.38 17.70 4.77
CA GLY A 259 -4.62 17.07 4.28
C GLY A 259 -4.44 15.58 4.03
N VAL A 260 -5.55 14.83 4.04
CA VAL A 260 -5.60 13.41 3.64
C VAL A 260 -4.90 13.19 2.30
N ASP A 261 -5.07 14.12 1.35
CA ASP A 261 -4.43 14.08 0.03
C ASP A 261 -2.90 14.05 0.12
N GLU A 262 -2.31 14.82 1.04
CA GLU A 262 -0.85 14.88 1.21
C GLU A 262 -0.31 13.61 1.86
N ALA A 263 -0.98 13.07 2.88
CA ALA A 263 -0.63 11.78 3.47
C ALA A 263 -0.74 10.64 2.46
N ALA A 264 -1.80 10.64 1.64
CA ALA A 264 -2.00 9.70 0.55
C ALA A 264 -0.91 9.80 -0.53
N ALA A 265 -0.51 11.02 -0.92
CA ALA A 265 0.58 11.24 -1.87
C ALA A 265 1.92 10.70 -1.37
N ARG A 266 2.21 10.84 -0.07
CA ARG A 266 3.42 10.30 0.56
C ARG A 266 3.43 8.77 0.57
N SER A 267 2.32 8.13 0.95
CA SER A 267 2.14 6.68 0.81
C SER A 267 2.38 6.24 -0.64
N ALA A 268 1.73 6.91 -1.59
CA ALA A 268 1.83 6.56 -3.01
C ALA A 268 3.25 6.68 -3.57
N ALA A 269 4.03 7.67 -3.13
CA ALA A 269 5.44 7.83 -3.53
C ALA A 269 6.29 6.63 -3.08
N VAL A 270 6.14 6.20 -1.82
CA VAL A 270 6.81 5.03 -1.27
C VAL A 270 6.39 3.76 -2.00
N VAL A 271 5.08 3.53 -2.18
CA VAL A 271 4.53 2.35 -2.88
C VAL A 271 4.97 2.30 -4.33
N THR A 272 4.93 3.42 -5.05
CA THR A 272 5.37 3.48 -6.44
C THR A 272 6.85 3.11 -6.58
N LYS A 273 7.70 3.60 -5.67
CA LYS A 273 9.13 3.25 -5.65
C LYS A 273 9.34 1.78 -5.31
N LEU A 274 8.65 1.27 -4.28
CA LEU A 274 8.66 -0.14 -3.88
C LEU A 274 8.29 -1.04 -5.07
N VAL A 275 7.13 -0.83 -5.70
CA VAL A 275 6.64 -1.69 -6.79
C VAL A 275 7.59 -1.69 -7.98
N ARG A 276 8.15 -0.53 -8.36
CA ARG A 276 9.19 -0.48 -9.40
C ARG A 276 10.43 -1.29 -9.06
N SER A 277 10.82 -1.33 -7.79
CA SER A 277 11.99 -2.09 -7.33
C SER A 277 11.69 -3.59 -7.26
N TYR A 278 10.49 -3.95 -6.82
CA TYR A 278 10.02 -5.34 -6.66
C TYR A 278 9.83 -6.07 -8.01
N LEU A 279 9.54 -5.32 -9.08
CA LEU A 279 9.29 -5.87 -10.42
C LEU A 279 10.54 -5.95 -11.31
N LYS A 280 11.67 -5.38 -10.86
CA LYS A 280 12.97 -5.51 -11.55
C LYS A 280 13.57 -6.90 -11.37
#